data_4d7976877e03211ef1e0a1faab3f8b96
#
_entry.id   4d7976877e03211ef1e0a1faab3f8b96
#
_cell.length_a   1.000
_cell.length_b   1.000
_cell.length_c   1.000
_cell.angle_alpha   90.00
_cell.angle_beta   90.00
_cell.angle_gamma   90.00
#
_symmetry.space_group_name_H-M   'P 1'
#
loop_
_entity.id
_entity.type
_entity.pdbx_description
1 polymer ?
#
loop_
_entity_poly.entity_id
_entity_poly.type
_entity_poly.pdbx_seq_one_letter_code
_entity_poly.pdbx_strand_id
1 'polypeptide(L)'
;MVTMDHGTPADIFKRFERVYSGHFHTRSHQEDIHYLGNPYELYWHDVEEKKGFHFFDTEILEHTPIDNPYRMFYKIVYEDTDYQLFDAREYEGKIVKVIVRKKTDSKKFEKFIDKMYNANVAEIKVVENFDFNGWYATDFEPFESEDTMSILNRYIEEAEVNLDKSLVQKVLQDVYREACELV
;
A
#
# COMPACT_ATOMS: atom_id res chain seq x y z
N MET A 1 19.02 5.18 -2.88
CA MET A 1 18.79 5.39 -1.43
C MET A 1 19.21 6.80 -1.12
N VAL A 2 18.29 7.70 -0.83
CA VAL A 2 18.61 9.10 -0.48
C VAL A 2 19.01 9.09 0.99
N THR A 3 20.27 9.32 1.29
CA THR A 3 20.75 9.51 2.66
C THR A 3 20.18 10.83 3.17
N MET A 4 19.33 10.77 4.19
CA MET A 4 18.88 11.96 4.88
C MET A 4 20.02 12.51 5.74
N ASP A 5 20.50 13.69 5.41
CA ASP A 5 21.63 14.36 6.09
C ASP A 5 21.28 14.93 7.49
N HIS A 6 20.09 14.60 8.03
CA HIS A 6 19.56 15.18 9.26
C HIS A 6 19.32 14.16 10.38
N GLY A 7 19.89 12.96 10.28
CA GLY A 7 19.80 11.93 11.33
C GLY A 7 20.89 12.10 12.40
N THR A 8 20.68 11.46 13.55
CA THR A 8 21.70 11.32 14.58
C THR A 8 22.87 10.50 14.03
N PRO A 9 24.13 10.98 14.07
CA PRO A 9 25.27 10.24 13.53
C PRO A 9 25.42 8.89 14.21
N ALA A 10 25.66 7.82 13.44
CA ALA A 10 25.86 6.45 13.95
C ALA A 10 27.06 6.38 14.95
N ASP A 11 28.00 7.30 14.81
CA ASP A 11 29.20 7.38 15.66
C ASP A 11 28.93 7.46 17.16
N ILE A 12 27.81 8.06 17.57
CA ILE A 12 27.44 8.14 19.00
C ILE A 12 27.14 6.78 19.62
N PHE A 13 26.83 5.79 18.80
CA PHE A 13 26.49 4.43 19.23
C PHE A 13 27.69 3.49 19.26
N LYS A 14 28.87 3.87 18.75
CA LYS A 14 30.09 3.04 18.68
C LYS A 14 30.58 2.51 20.02
N ARG A 15 30.14 3.09 21.14
CA ARG A 15 30.45 2.61 22.49
C ARG A 15 29.64 1.37 22.92
N PHE A 16 28.65 0.99 22.16
CA PHE A 16 27.80 -0.17 22.44
C PHE A 16 28.14 -1.30 21.49
N GLU A 17 28.17 -2.53 21.97
CA GLU A 17 28.43 -3.72 21.14
C GLU A 17 27.30 -4.01 20.18
N ARG A 18 26.07 -3.69 20.56
CA ARG A 18 24.87 -3.86 19.74
C ARG A 18 23.86 -2.77 20.05
N VAL A 19 23.21 -2.27 19.01
CA VAL A 19 22.14 -1.28 19.13
C VAL A 19 20.91 -1.80 18.39
N TYR A 20 19.77 -1.80 19.04
CA TYR A 20 18.50 -2.19 18.45
C TYR A 20 17.55 -1.01 18.38
N SER A 21 16.89 -0.85 17.23
CA SER A 21 15.94 0.23 16.99
C SER A 21 14.65 -0.32 16.36
N GLY A 22 13.50 0.17 16.81
CA GLY A 22 12.17 -0.12 16.25
C GLY A 22 11.63 0.98 15.36
N HIS A 23 12.44 1.97 14.98
CA HIS A 23 11.96 3.14 14.23
C HIS A 23 11.46 2.81 12.81
N PHE A 24 12.18 1.93 12.10
CA PHE A 24 11.82 1.54 10.75
C PHE A 24 10.94 0.29 10.74
N HIS A 25 9.95 0.26 9.83
CA HIS A 25 9.05 -0.87 9.66
C HIS A 25 9.70 -2.11 9.05
N THR A 26 10.76 -1.89 8.26
CA THR A 26 11.50 -2.95 7.56
C THR A 26 12.75 -3.31 8.34
N ARG A 27 13.00 -4.61 8.47
CA ARG A 27 14.24 -5.13 9.07
C ARG A 27 15.43 -4.74 8.22
N SER A 28 16.41 -4.11 8.84
CA SER A 28 17.66 -3.72 8.19
C SER A 28 18.76 -3.56 9.22
N HIS A 29 19.98 -3.31 8.78
CA HIS A 29 21.08 -2.98 9.68
C HIS A 29 22.03 -1.97 9.03
N GLN A 30 22.66 -1.19 9.87
CA GLN A 30 23.73 -0.29 9.48
C GLN A 30 24.83 -0.44 10.53
N GLU A 31 25.97 -1.03 10.16
CA GLU A 31 27.03 -1.40 11.10
C GLU A 31 26.45 -2.24 12.26
N ASP A 32 26.65 -1.82 13.52
CA ASP A 32 26.17 -2.49 14.73
C ASP A 32 24.75 -2.07 15.14
N ILE A 33 24.08 -1.23 14.34
CA ILE A 33 22.70 -0.79 14.56
C ILE A 33 21.75 -1.69 13.79
N HIS A 34 20.90 -2.41 14.51
CA HIS A 34 19.89 -3.32 13.95
C HIS A 34 18.50 -2.70 14.07
N TYR A 35 17.85 -2.48 12.93
CA TYR A 35 16.45 -2.07 12.86
C TYR A 35 15.58 -3.32 12.83
N LEU A 36 14.80 -3.53 13.88
CA LEU A 36 14.08 -4.79 14.10
C LEU A 36 12.84 -4.95 13.22
N GLY A 37 12.31 -3.86 12.69
CA GLY A 37 11.05 -3.86 11.94
C GLY A 37 9.82 -4.01 12.86
N ASN A 38 8.66 -4.11 12.23
CA ASN A 38 7.39 -4.27 12.92
C ASN A 38 7.08 -5.75 13.18
N PRO A 39 6.36 -6.08 14.28
CA PRO A 39 5.93 -7.45 14.56
C PRO A 39 4.81 -7.93 13.62
N TYR A 40 4.05 -7.02 13.01
CA TYR A 40 2.97 -7.27 12.05
C TYR A 40 2.82 -6.09 11.09
N GLU A 41 2.02 -6.25 10.04
CA GLU A 41 1.74 -5.20 9.06
C GLU A 41 0.90 -4.08 9.69
N LEU A 42 1.32 -2.81 9.53
CA LEU A 42 0.59 -1.62 10.01
C LEU A 42 -0.01 -0.80 8.88
N TYR A 43 0.64 -0.80 7.72
CA TYR A 43 0.25 0.01 6.56
C TYR A 43 0.39 -0.79 5.26
N TRP A 44 -0.17 -0.26 4.19
CA TRP A 44 -0.13 -0.88 2.86
C TRP A 44 1.27 -1.07 2.28
N HIS A 45 2.25 -0.27 2.68
CA HIS A 45 3.65 -0.46 2.28
C HIS A 45 4.34 -1.61 3.00
N ASP A 46 3.75 -2.14 4.06
CA ASP A 46 4.26 -3.32 4.77
C ASP A 46 3.90 -4.65 4.08
N VAL A 47 3.01 -4.59 3.07
CA VAL A 47 2.56 -5.78 2.33
C VAL A 47 3.75 -6.48 1.67
N GLU A 48 3.79 -7.81 1.83
CA GLU A 48 4.86 -8.69 1.32
C GLU A 48 6.20 -8.60 2.04
N GLU A 49 6.36 -7.69 3.01
CA GLU A 49 7.54 -7.65 3.84
C GLU A 49 7.49 -8.66 5.00
N LYS A 50 8.68 -9.13 5.39
CA LYS A 50 8.81 -10.01 6.55
C LYS A 50 8.62 -9.21 7.83
N LYS A 51 7.58 -9.53 8.58
CA LYS A 51 7.27 -8.99 9.89
C LYS A 51 7.48 -10.05 10.97
N GLY A 52 7.62 -9.64 12.24
CA GLY A 52 7.79 -10.57 13.34
C GLY A 52 8.54 -9.97 14.52
N PHE A 53 9.00 -10.82 15.42
CA PHE A 53 9.76 -10.40 16.58
C PHE A 53 11.15 -11.04 16.56
N HIS A 54 12.00 -10.68 17.52
CA HIS A 54 13.35 -11.19 17.64
C HIS A 54 13.54 -11.88 18.99
N PHE A 55 14.17 -13.04 18.96
CA PHE A 55 14.70 -13.66 20.14
C PHE A 55 16.15 -13.17 20.32
N PHE A 56 16.49 -12.66 21.51
CA PHE A 56 17.81 -12.18 21.82
C PHE A 56 18.46 -13.08 22.87
N ASP A 57 19.62 -13.63 22.52
CA ASP A 57 20.45 -14.42 23.45
C ASP A 57 21.46 -13.50 24.14
N THR A 58 21.36 -13.38 25.47
CA THR A 58 22.19 -12.48 26.26
C THR A 58 23.56 -13.03 26.56
N GLU A 59 23.80 -14.32 26.37
CA GLU A 59 25.11 -14.95 26.62
C GLU A 59 26.06 -14.75 25.45
N ILE A 60 25.52 -14.89 24.21
CA ILE A 60 26.32 -14.75 22.97
C ILE A 60 26.08 -13.43 22.26
N LEU A 61 25.18 -12.58 22.77
CA LEU A 61 24.81 -11.27 22.22
C LEU A 61 24.31 -11.33 20.77
N GLU A 62 23.60 -12.39 20.41
CA GLU A 62 23.02 -12.56 19.08
C GLU A 62 21.50 -12.48 19.13
N HIS A 63 20.90 -12.06 18.01
CA HIS A 63 19.45 -12.05 17.85
C HIS A 63 19.02 -12.89 16.65
N THR A 64 17.92 -13.59 16.81
CA THR A 64 17.31 -14.43 15.79
C THR A 64 15.92 -13.87 15.46
N PRO A 65 15.65 -13.47 14.21
CA PRO A 65 14.33 -13.04 13.82
C PRO A 65 13.39 -14.24 13.71
N ILE A 66 12.19 -14.08 14.26
CA ILE A 66 11.09 -15.04 14.17
C ILE A 66 10.00 -14.38 13.31
N ASP A 67 9.76 -14.94 12.13
CA ASP A 67 8.78 -14.38 11.19
C ASP A 67 7.35 -14.64 11.66
N ASN A 68 6.51 -13.61 11.56
CA ASN A 68 5.08 -13.73 11.80
C ASN A 68 4.42 -14.36 10.56
N PRO A 69 3.79 -15.53 10.69
CA PRO A 69 3.13 -16.18 9.55
C PRO A 69 1.77 -15.53 9.19
N TYR A 70 1.24 -14.68 10.06
CA TYR A 70 -0.06 -14.06 9.87
C TYR A 70 0.06 -12.74 9.11
N ARG A 71 -0.73 -12.62 8.04
CA ARG A 71 -0.83 -11.40 7.22
C ARG A 71 -2.21 -10.77 7.41
N MET A 72 -2.25 -9.44 7.40
CA MET A 72 -3.49 -8.66 7.52
C MET A 72 -3.91 -8.04 6.19
N PHE A 73 -2.94 -7.57 5.40
CA PHE A 73 -3.18 -6.83 4.17
C PHE A 73 -2.91 -7.69 2.94
N TYR A 74 -3.82 -7.62 1.97
CA TYR A 74 -3.70 -8.34 0.71
C TYR A 74 -4.02 -7.41 -0.46
N LYS A 75 -3.19 -7.46 -1.51
CA LYS A 75 -3.44 -6.79 -2.79
C LYS A 75 -3.91 -7.84 -3.80
N ILE A 76 -5.05 -7.58 -4.44
CA ILE A 76 -5.61 -8.45 -5.48
C ILE A 76 -5.71 -7.60 -6.75
N VAL A 77 -5.10 -8.07 -7.83
CA VAL A 77 -5.27 -7.45 -9.15
C VAL A 77 -6.46 -8.08 -9.84
N TYR A 78 -7.47 -7.27 -10.18
CA TYR A 78 -8.63 -7.69 -10.94
C TYR A 78 -8.41 -7.39 -12.43
N GLU A 79 -8.44 -8.43 -13.27
CA GLU A 79 -8.33 -8.36 -14.73
C GLU A 79 -9.41 -9.26 -15.36
N ASP A 80 -10.69 -8.87 -15.27
CA ASP A 80 -11.84 -9.73 -15.64
C ASP A 80 -11.80 -11.12 -14.97
N THR A 81 -11.33 -11.16 -13.73
CA THR A 81 -11.15 -12.38 -12.94
C THR A 81 -12.44 -13.15 -12.81
N ASP A 82 -12.42 -14.45 -13.07
CA ASP A 82 -13.59 -15.30 -12.93
C ASP A 82 -13.94 -15.47 -11.45
N TYR A 83 -15.01 -14.77 -11.03
CA TYR A 83 -15.48 -14.80 -9.64
C TYR A 83 -15.95 -16.21 -9.19
N GLN A 84 -16.26 -17.12 -10.13
CA GLN A 84 -16.70 -18.47 -9.78
C GLN A 84 -15.51 -19.32 -9.29
N LEU A 85 -14.33 -19.12 -9.87
CA LEU A 85 -13.11 -19.83 -9.53
C LEU A 85 -12.35 -19.17 -8.36
N PHE A 86 -12.61 -17.90 -8.10
CA PHE A 86 -11.97 -17.16 -7.02
C PHE A 86 -12.43 -17.64 -5.64
N ASP A 87 -11.53 -18.08 -4.78
CA ASP A 87 -11.86 -18.47 -3.40
C ASP A 87 -11.70 -17.30 -2.43
N ALA A 88 -12.78 -16.60 -2.15
CA ALA A 88 -12.80 -15.46 -1.26
C ALA A 88 -12.59 -15.81 0.23
N ARG A 89 -12.75 -17.10 0.62
CA ARG A 89 -12.61 -17.54 2.03
C ARG A 89 -11.18 -17.41 2.53
N GLU A 90 -10.20 -17.41 1.64
CA GLU A 90 -8.79 -17.18 1.98
C GLU A 90 -8.56 -15.78 2.58
N TYR A 91 -9.49 -14.84 2.34
CA TYR A 91 -9.41 -13.45 2.78
C TYR A 91 -10.35 -13.12 3.95
N GLU A 92 -10.95 -14.13 4.58
CA GLU A 92 -11.81 -13.92 5.76
C GLU A 92 -11.06 -13.15 6.86
N GLY A 93 -11.66 -12.08 7.36
CA GLY A 93 -11.08 -11.21 8.38
C GLY A 93 -9.86 -10.40 7.93
N LYS A 94 -9.54 -10.35 6.63
CA LYS A 94 -8.41 -9.62 6.08
C LYS A 94 -8.83 -8.26 5.54
N ILE A 95 -7.84 -7.37 5.36
CA ILE A 95 -7.99 -6.07 4.71
C ILE A 95 -7.48 -6.22 3.28
N VAL A 96 -8.38 -6.06 2.31
CA VAL A 96 -8.08 -6.36 0.90
C VAL A 96 -8.15 -5.08 0.06
N LYS A 97 -7.11 -4.82 -0.74
CA LYS A 97 -7.10 -3.81 -1.79
C LYS A 97 -7.27 -4.50 -3.14
N VAL A 98 -8.34 -4.16 -3.85
CA VAL A 98 -8.60 -4.65 -5.21
C VAL A 98 -8.14 -3.58 -6.19
N ILE A 99 -7.09 -3.87 -6.94
CA ILE A 99 -6.55 -2.99 -7.99
C ILE A 99 -7.19 -3.45 -9.31
N VAL A 100 -8.07 -2.62 -9.85
CA VAL A 100 -8.81 -2.94 -11.07
C VAL A 100 -8.01 -2.48 -12.29
N ARG A 101 -7.38 -3.40 -13.00
CA ARG A 101 -6.66 -3.12 -14.25
C ARG A 101 -7.52 -3.29 -15.48
N LYS A 102 -8.47 -4.24 -15.45
CA LYS A 102 -9.38 -4.50 -16.54
C LYS A 102 -10.74 -4.93 -16.01
N LYS A 103 -11.78 -4.21 -16.43
CA LYS A 103 -13.18 -4.45 -16.07
C LYS A 103 -14.06 -4.25 -17.31
N THR A 104 -14.28 -5.32 -18.08
CA THR A 104 -15.13 -5.29 -19.28
C THR A 104 -16.62 -5.50 -18.96
N ASP A 105 -16.92 -6.15 -17.84
CA ASP A 105 -18.28 -6.47 -17.39
C ASP A 105 -18.45 -6.08 -15.92
N SER A 106 -19.14 -4.95 -15.68
CA SER A 106 -19.41 -4.45 -14.34
C SER A 106 -20.20 -5.44 -13.47
N LYS A 107 -21.12 -6.21 -14.05
CA LYS A 107 -21.89 -7.21 -13.30
C LYS A 107 -21.04 -8.36 -12.80
N LYS A 108 -20.01 -8.76 -13.56
CA LYS A 108 -19.07 -9.78 -13.10
C LYS A 108 -18.19 -9.23 -11.98
N PHE A 109 -17.78 -7.99 -12.08
CA PHE A 109 -17.02 -7.33 -11.04
C PHE A 109 -17.83 -7.17 -9.74
N GLU A 110 -19.08 -6.74 -9.82
CA GLU A 110 -19.99 -6.68 -8.66
C GLU A 110 -20.09 -8.05 -7.96
N LYS A 111 -20.31 -9.13 -8.72
CA LYS A 111 -20.35 -10.48 -8.16
C LYS A 111 -19.03 -10.93 -7.51
N PHE A 112 -17.91 -10.47 -8.05
CA PHE A 112 -16.59 -10.70 -7.45
C PHE A 112 -16.48 -10.00 -6.09
N ILE A 113 -16.90 -8.73 -6.01
CA ILE A 113 -16.93 -7.96 -4.77
C ILE A 113 -17.92 -8.53 -3.76
N ASP A 114 -19.13 -8.87 -4.20
CA ASP A 114 -20.16 -9.51 -3.36
C ASP A 114 -19.64 -10.81 -2.74
N LYS A 115 -18.88 -11.61 -3.50
CA LYS A 115 -18.29 -12.85 -2.99
C LYS A 115 -17.32 -12.60 -1.84
N MET A 116 -16.53 -11.52 -1.89
CA MET A 116 -15.65 -11.13 -0.80
C MET A 116 -16.44 -10.64 0.42
N TYR A 117 -17.47 -9.83 0.24
CA TYR A 117 -18.35 -9.43 1.35
C TYR A 117 -19.02 -10.64 2.02
N ASN A 118 -19.51 -11.59 1.23
CA ASN A 118 -20.12 -12.81 1.75
C ASN A 118 -19.12 -13.74 2.47
N ALA A 119 -17.83 -13.59 2.20
CA ALA A 119 -16.76 -14.32 2.87
C ALA A 119 -16.23 -13.58 4.14
N ASN A 120 -16.91 -12.54 4.59
CA ASN A 120 -16.53 -11.74 5.77
C ASN A 120 -15.10 -11.16 5.69
N VAL A 121 -14.70 -10.67 4.52
CA VAL A 121 -13.51 -9.82 4.40
C VAL A 121 -13.71 -8.58 5.27
N ALA A 122 -12.74 -8.24 6.11
CA ALA A 122 -12.91 -7.18 7.10
C ALA A 122 -13.05 -5.79 6.46
N GLU A 123 -12.26 -5.53 5.41
CA GLU A 123 -12.30 -4.29 4.65
C GLU A 123 -11.94 -4.56 3.18
N ILE A 124 -12.66 -3.94 2.27
CA ILE A 124 -12.41 -4.01 0.83
C ILE A 124 -12.22 -2.59 0.31
N LYS A 125 -11.00 -2.25 -0.11
CA LYS A 125 -10.68 -1.00 -0.80
C LYS A 125 -10.54 -1.27 -2.29
N VAL A 126 -11.37 -0.65 -3.11
CA VAL A 126 -11.30 -0.77 -4.58
C VAL A 126 -10.53 0.42 -5.13
N VAL A 127 -9.50 0.14 -5.94
CA VAL A 127 -8.74 1.15 -6.70
C VAL A 127 -8.97 0.86 -8.18
N GLU A 128 -9.76 1.69 -8.83
CA GLU A 128 -10.01 1.58 -10.27
C GLU A 128 -9.05 2.49 -11.03
N ASN A 129 -8.47 1.99 -12.13
CA ASN A 129 -7.77 2.82 -13.08
C ASN A 129 -8.82 3.61 -13.85
N PHE A 130 -8.93 4.89 -13.59
CA PHE A 130 -9.74 5.78 -14.41
C PHE A 130 -9.02 6.01 -15.74
N ASP A 131 -9.40 5.26 -16.79
CA ASP A 131 -9.14 5.68 -18.15
C ASP A 131 -10.01 6.90 -18.42
N PHE A 132 -9.40 8.07 -18.48
CA PHE A 132 -10.07 9.38 -18.64
C PHE A 132 -10.75 9.58 -20.01
N ASN A 133 -10.79 8.55 -20.84
CA ASN A 133 -11.43 8.60 -22.17
C ASN A 133 -12.91 8.17 -22.21
N GLY A 134 -13.55 7.97 -21.08
CA GLY A 134 -14.94 7.51 -21.08
C GLY A 134 -15.68 7.72 -19.78
N TRP A 135 -16.22 8.87 -19.59
CA TRP A 135 -17.50 9.26 -18.97
C TRP A 135 -18.02 8.46 -17.76
N TYR A 136 -18.28 9.24 -16.72
CA TYR A 136 -19.18 9.03 -15.60
C TYR A 136 -20.29 7.99 -15.84
N ALA A 137 -20.24 6.88 -15.17
CA ALA A 137 -21.43 6.11 -14.85
C ALA A 137 -21.14 5.23 -13.63
N THR A 138 -21.35 5.74 -12.44
CA THR A 138 -21.72 4.87 -11.33
C THR A 138 -22.63 5.65 -10.39
N ASP A 139 -23.85 5.12 -10.25
CA ASP A 139 -24.81 5.46 -9.22
C ASP A 139 -24.27 5.04 -7.82
N PHE A 140 -23.21 5.70 -7.39
CA PHE A 140 -22.89 5.80 -5.97
C PHE A 140 -23.04 7.27 -5.60
N GLU A 141 -23.99 7.57 -4.71
CA GLU A 141 -24.16 8.90 -4.19
C GLU A 141 -22.83 9.40 -3.62
N PRO A 142 -22.31 10.54 -4.10
CA PRO A 142 -21.06 11.07 -3.59
C PRO A 142 -21.32 11.57 -2.16
N PHE A 143 -20.61 11.01 -1.21
CA PHE A 143 -20.30 11.81 -0.03
C PHE A 143 -19.65 13.11 -0.53
N GLU A 144 -20.14 14.25 -0.06
CA GLU A 144 -19.71 15.60 -0.44
C GLU A 144 -18.23 15.89 -0.04
N SER A 145 -17.30 15.18 -0.62
CA SER A 145 -15.89 15.58 -0.63
C SER A 145 -15.43 15.56 -2.09
N GLU A 146 -15.01 16.71 -2.61
CA GLU A 146 -14.36 16.76 -3.92
C GLU A 146 -13.26 15.69 -3.97
N ASP A 147 -13.33 14.84 -4.99
CA ASP A 147 -12.31 13.83 -5.25
C ASP A 147 -10.95 14.52 -5.45
N THR A 148 -9.89 13.93 -4.90
CA THR A 148 -8.52 14.47 -4.97
C THR A 148 -8.12 14.79 -6.41
N MET A 149 -8.51 13.98 -7.39
CA MET A 149 -8.22 14.23 -8.80
C MET A 149 -8.97 15.43 -9.35
N SER A 150 -10.19 15.67 -8.94
CA SER A 150 -10.96 16.86 -9.31
C SER A 150 -10.30 18.13 -8.79
N ILE A 151 -9.80 18.11 -7.57
CA ILE A 151 -9.04 19.22 -6.98
C ILE A 151 -7.74 19.46 -7.76
N LEU A 152 -6.98 18.41 -8.06
CA LEU A 152 -5.73 18.50 -8.82
C LEU A 152 -5.96 19.03 -10.24
N ASN A 153 -6.97 18.56 -10.93
CA ASN A 153 -7.31 19.03 -12.28
C ASN A 153 -7.68 20.52 -12.27
N ARG A 154 -8.52 20.95 -11.33
CA ARG A 154 -8.86 22.37 -11.16
C ARG A 154 -7.62 23.22 -10.92
N TYR A 155 -6.68 22.74 -10.06
CA TYR A 155 -5.45 23.45 -9.78
C TYR A 155 -4.58 23.62 -11.03
N ILE A 156 -4.51 22.61 -11.91
CA ILE A 156 -3.79 22.69 -13.19
C ILE A 156 -4.46 23.68 -14.15
N GLU A 157 -5.80 23.69 -14.20
CA GLU A 157 -6.55 24.60 -15.07
C GLU A 157 -6.35 26.07 -14.67
N GLU A 158 -6.33 26.36 -13.36
CA GLU A 158 -6.13 27.68 -12.80
C GLU A 158 -4.65 28.14 -12.83
N ALA A 159 -3.69 27.20 -12.90
CA ALA A 159 -2.27 27.54 -12.90
C ALA A 159 -1.84 28.30 -14.15
N GLU A 160 -1.21 29.45 -13.98
CA GLU A 160 -0.56 30.24 -15.04
C GLU A 160 0.82 29.64 -15.37
N VAL A 161 0.86 28.55 -16.14
CA VAL A 161 2.10 27.88 -16.54
C VAL A 161 2.21 27.81 -18.06
N ASN A 162 3.43 28.01 -18.58
CA ASN A 162 3.74 27.87 -20.02
C ASN A 162 4.02 26.39 -20.40
N LEU A 163 3.24 25.47 -19.88
CA LEU A 163 3.35 24.04 -20.15
C LEU A 163 2.07 23.54 -20.80
N ASP A 164 2.17 22.47 -21.56
CA ASP A 164 0.99 21.77 -22.07
C ASP A 164 0.23 21.15 -20.88
N LYS A 165 -0.89 21.79 -20.50
CA LYS A 165 -1.72 21.38 -19.37
C LYS A 165 -2.23 19.95 -19.51
N SER A 166 -2.48 19.48 -20.73
CA SER A 166 -2.93 18.12 -20.98
C SER A 166 -1.85 17.08 -20.65
N LEU A 167 -0.61 17.41 -20.95
CA LEU A 167 0.55 16.57 -20.58
C LEU A 167 0.76 16.54 -19.05
N VAL A 168 0.64 17.70 -18.41
CA VAL A 168 0.75 17.82 -16.94
C VAL A 168 -0.35 17.01 -16.26
N GLN A 169 -1.60 17.09 -16.73
CA GLN A 169 -2.71 16.29 -16.20
C GLN A 169 -2.43 14.80 -16.32
N LYS A 170 -1.96 14.34 -17.49
CA LYS A 170 -1.63 12.94 -17.71
C LYS A 170 -0.53 12.43 -16.74
N VAL A 171 0.55 13.19 -16.58
CA VAL A 171 1.63 12.84 -15.66
C VAL A 171 1.13 12.77 -14.22
N LEU A 172 0.33 13.75 -13.78
CA LEU A 172 -0.25 13.75 -12.43
C LEU A 172 -1.18 12.57 -12.19
N GLN A 173 -1.99 12.19 -13.19
CA GLN A 173 -2.84 11.00 -13.12
C GLN A 173 -2.02 9.72 -12.95
N ASP A 174 -0.94 9.58 -13.74
CA ASP A 174 -0.06 8.41 -13.64
C ASP A 174 0.63 8.34 -12.27
N VAL A 175 1.13 9.47 -11.75
CA VAL A 175 1.75 9.55 -10.42
C VAL A 175 0.73 9.27 -9.31
N TYR A 176 -0.49 9.82 -9.41
CA TYR A 176 -1.54 9.58 -8.42
C TYR A 176 -1.96 8.10 -8.39
N ARG A 177 -2.10 7.48 -9.57
CA ARG A 177 -2.37 6.04 -9.68
C ARG A 177 -1.29 5.22 -9.01
N GLU A 178 -0.01 5.48 -9.34
CA GLU A 178 1.13 4.79 -8.74
C GLU A 178 1.14 4.95 -7.21
N ALA A 179 0.88 6.16 -6.72
CA ALA A 179 0.75 6.42 -5.29
C ALA A 179 -0.38 5.59 -4.65
N CYS A 180 -1.55 5.48 -5.29
CA CYS A 180 -2.66 4.66 -4.79
C CYS A 180 -2.36 3.15 -4.79
N GLU A 181 -1.49 2.67 -5.68
CA GLU A 181 -1.04 1.27 -5.70
C GLU A 181 -0.02 0.98 -4.60
N LEU A 182 0.77 1.98 -4.20
CA LEU A 182 1.83 1.85 -3.20
C LEU A 182 1.33 2.03 -1.75
N VAL A 183 0.33 2.88 -1.54
CA VAL A 183 -0.16 3.27 -0.19
C VAL A 183 -1.29 2.40 0.31
#